data_635c3c7bf580c72a998b619d6f6f1c43
#
_entry.id   635c3c7bf580c72a998b619d6f6f1c43
#
_cell.length_a   1.000
_cell.length_b   1.000
_cell.length_c   1.000
_cell.angle_alpha   90.00
_cell.angle_beta   90.00
_cell.angle_gamma   90.00
#
_symmetry.space_group_name_H-M   'P 1'
#
loop_
_entity.id
_entity.type
_entity.pdbx_description
1 polymer ?
#
loop_
_entity_poly.entity_id
_entity_poly.type
_entity_poly.pdbx_seq_one_letter_code
_entity_poly.pdbx_strand_id
1 'polypeptide(L)'
;MKLYIEGYRTQNKALVDSVIDAAHFYTYKLLGGRMYPNIVLDIKLTKDLKKKDNSYGYCHIIGDVDKPREFLIELDASLKHSFGQILTWLAHEIVHLKQFVRGELFDYAIGQKVQWKSKTYKTSLAYSKQPWEREAYRLEEPLYESFMEQYK
;
A
#
# COMPACT_ATOMS: atom_id res chain seq x y z
N MET A 1 2.08 14.79 -2.85
CA MET A 1 1.04 13.88 -2.35
C MET A 1 0.34 14.50 -1.16
N LYS A 2 -0.97 14.47 -1.18
CA LYS A 2 -1.78 14.82 -0.01
C LYS A 2 -1.99 13.55 0.81
N LEU A 3 -1.68 13.60 2.09
CA LEU A 3 -1.71 12.44 2.96
C LEU A 3 -2.52 12.73 4.22
N TYR A 4 -3.45 11.83 4.54
CA TYR A 4 -4.29 11.90 5.73
C TYR A 4 -4.15 10.60 6.51
N ILE A 5 -4.07 10.69 7.84
CA ILE A 5 -3.99 9.52 8.73
C ILE A 5 -5.10 9.59 9.77
N GLU A 6 -5.79 8.47 9.98
CA GLU A 6 -6.82 8.34 11.00
C GLU A 6 -6.77 6.97 11.66
N GLY A 7 -7.48 6.81 12.75
CA GLY A 7 -7.75 5.52 13.38
C GLY A 7 -7.01 5.28 14.67
N TYR A 8 -6.69 4.00 14.92
CA TYR A 8 -6.12 3.51 16.16
C TYR A 8 -4.66 3.95 16.33
N ARG A 9 -4.30 4.40 17.52
CA ARG A 9 -2.94 4.86 17.89
C ARG A 9 -2.49 6.16 17.21
N THR A 10 -3.41 6.97 16.72
CA THR A 10 -3.05 8.27 16.12
C THR A 10 -2.50 9.28 17.15
N GLN A 11 -2.67 9.03 18.46
CA GLN A 11 -2.02 9.80 19.51
C GLN A 11 -0.53 9.46 19.67
N ASN A 12 -0.08 8.33 19.14
CA ASN A 12 1.33 7.96 19.17
C ASN A 12 2.07 8.74 18.08
N LYS A 13 2.66 9.87 18.47
CA LYS A 13 3.33 10.77 17.53
C LYS A 13 4.47 10.10 16.77
N ALA A 14 5.27 9.27 17.46
CA ALA A 14 6.40 8.59 16.84
C ALA A 14 5.94 7.63 15.74
N LEU A 15 4.86 6.88 15.97
CA LEU A 15 4.29 6.00 14.96
C LEU A 15 3.75 6.79 13.78
N VAL A 16 2.95 7.82 14.05
CA VAL A 16 2.31 8.65 13.01
C VAL A 16 3.38 9.32 12.14
N ASP A 17 4.39 9.93 12.75
CA ASP A 17 5.47 10.59 12.02
C ASP A 17 6.23 9.59 11.15
N SER A 18 6.51 8.39 11.66
CA SER A 18 7.18 7.34 10.89
C SER A 18 6.35 6.89 9.69
N VAL A 19 5.05 6.71 9.89
CA VAL A 19 4.13 6.32 8.81
C VAL A 19 4.05 7.41 7.74
N ILE A 20 3.96 8.67 8.14
CA ILE A 20 3.92 9.81 7.22
C ILE A 20 5.19 9.86 6.37
N ASP A 21 6.35 9.82 7.04
CA ASP A 21 7.64 9.92 6.36
C ASP A 21 7.86 8.75 5.41
N ALA A 22 7.54 7.53 5.87
CA ALA A 22 7.67 6.32 5.05
C ALA A 22 6.74 6.37 3.85
N ALA A 23 5.49 6.80 4.03
CA ALA A 23 4.51 6.88 2.93
C ALA A 23 4.99 7.83 1.84
N HIS A 24 5.49 9.01 2.21
CA HIS A 24 6.05 9.95 1.25
C HIS A 24 7.28 9.37 0.55
N PHE A 25 8.19 8.77 1.31
CA PHE A 25 9.40 8.17 0.77
C PHE A 25 9.10 7.05 -0.24
N TYR A 26 8.26 6.09 0.14
CA TYR A 26 7.91 4.96 -0.73
C TYR A 26 7.21 5.42 -2.00
N THR A 27 6.24 6.32 -1.86
CA THR A 27 5.45 6.79 -3.01
C THR A 27 6.33 7.56 -3.99
N TYR A 28 7.18 8.45 -3.49
CA TYR A 28 8.11 9.18 -4.34
C TYR A 28 9.09 8.24 -5.04
N LYS A 29 9.64 7.28 -4.32
CA LYS A 29 10.60 6.33 -4.88
C LYS A 29 10.01 5.48 -5.99
N LEU A 30 8.75 5.07 -5.85
CA LEU A 30 8.07 4.21 -6.81
C LEU A 30 7.48 4.96 -8.00
N LEU A 31 7.00 6.18 -7.80
CA LEU A 31 6.31 6.96 -8.84
C LEU A 31 7.16 8.06 -9.46
N GLY A 32 8.15 8.58 -8.74
CA GLY A 32 8.95 9.69 -9.19
C GLY A 32 8.26 11.04 -9.04
N GLY A 33 9.02 12.12 -9.26
CA GLY A 33 8.58 13.50 -9.01
C GLY A 33 7.45 13.98 -9.90
N ARG A 34 7.21 13.33 -11.05
CA ARG A 34 6.15 13.72 -11.97
C ARG A 34 4.76 13.25 -11.50
N MET A 35 4.65 12.02 -11.03
CA MET A 35 3.36 11.42 -10.63
C MET A 35 3.03 11.61 -9.17
N TYR A 36 4.04 11.61 -8.31
CA TYR A 36 3.90 11.71 -6.86
C TYR A 36 3.03 12.91 -6.41
N PRO A 37 3.17 14.15 -6.96
CA PRO A 37 2.37 15.27 -6.47
C PRO A 37 0.87 15.13 -6.69
N ASN A 38 0.45 14.25 -7.60
CA ASN A 38 -0.96 14.11 -7.98
C ASN A 38 -1.70 13.06 -7.17
N ILE A 39 -1.04 12.43 -6.21
CA ILE A 39 -1.63 11.35 -5.42
C ILE A 39 -2.29 11.90 -4.16
N VAL A 40 -3.46 11.35 -3.83
CA VAL A 40 -4.15 11.57 -2.54
C VAL A 40 -4.21 10.22 -1.84
N LEU A 41 -3.67 10.13 -0.64
CA LEU A 41 -3.61 8.90 0.13
C LEU A 41 -4.19 9.09 1.52
N ASP A 42 -5.20 8.29 1.85
CA ASP A 42 -5.71 8.13 3.20
C ASP A 42 -5.12 6.86 3.79
N ILE A 43 -4.56 6.95 4.98
CA ILE A 43 -4.07 5.80 5.74
C ILE A 43 -4.93 5.63 6.98
N LYS A 44 -5.52 4.45 7.13
CA LYS A 44 -6.30 4.10 8.31
C LYS A 44 -5.55 3.05 9.11
N LEU A 45 -5.25 3.38 10.36
CA LEU A 45 -4.63 2.46 11.31
C LEU A 45 -5.74 1.74 12.07
N THR A 46 -5.73 0.40 12.04
CA THR A 46 -6.82 -0.41 12.59
C THR A 46 -6.28 -1.41 13.60
N LYS A 47 -6.99 -1.57 14.73
CA LYS A 47 -6.67 -2.58 15.71
C LYS A 47 -7.22 -3.93 15.27
N ASP A 48 -6.38 -4.98 15.33
CA ASP A 48 -6.78 -6.35 15.03
C ASP A 48 -7.33 -6.56 13.61
N LEU A 49 -6.79 -5.85 12.62
CA LEU A 49 -7.21 -5.99 11.22
C LEU A 49 -7.03 -7.43 10.72
N LYS A 50 -5.90 -8.04 11.03
CA LYS A 50 -5.60 -9.44 10.65
C LYS A 50 -6.66 -10.40 11.21
N LYS A 51 -7.09 -10.17 12.44
CA LYS A 51 -8.11 -10.99 13.09
C LYS A 51 -9.49 -10.79 12.46
N LYS A 52 -9.81 -9.54 12.06
CA LYS A 52 -11.12 -9.19 11.47
C LYS A 52 -11.23 -9.60 10.01
N ASP A 53 -10.18 -9.32 9.22
CA ASP A 53 -10.23 -9.42 7.76
C ASP A 53 -9.15 -10.34 7.17
N ASN A 54 -8.43 -11.08 8.01
CA ASN A 54 -7.38 -12.02 7.61
C ASN A 54 -6.25 -11.39 6.78
N SER A 55 -6.00 -10.09 6.97
CA SER A 55 -4.92 -9.37 6.28
C SER A 55 -4.30 -8.33 7.18
N TYR A 56 -3.00 -8.09 7.02
CA TYR A 56 -2.29 -7.02 7.74
C TYR A 56 -2.44 -5.65 7.08
N GLY A 57 -2.92 -5.62 5.85
CA GLY A 57 -3.16 -4.37 5.14
C GLY A 57 -3.92 -4.54 3.84
N TYR A 58 -4.45 -3.43 3.35
CA TYR A 58 -5.16 -3.33 2.07
C TYR A 58 -4.81 -2.04 1.38
N CYS A 59 -4.89 -2.04 0.04
CA CYS A 59 -4.86 -0.83 -0.76
C CYS A 59 -6.11 -0.80 -1.66
N HIS A 60 -6.94 0.22 -1.48
CA HIS A 60 -8.17 0.40 -2.25
C HIS A 60 -8.10 1.67 -3.09
N ILE A 61 -8.61 1.59 -4.32
CA ILE A 61 -8.82 2.77 -5.16
C ILE A 61 -10.08 3.48 -4.67
N ILE A 62 -10.01 4.81 -4.51
CA ILE A 62 -11.16 5.65 -4.22
C ILE A 62 -11.46 6.43 -5.50
N GLY A 63 -12.72 6.33 -5.99
CA GLY A 63 -13.17 7.09 -7.16
C GLY A 63 -12.82 6.43 -8.49
N ASP A 64 -12.15 7.18 -9.37
CA ASP A 64 -11.91 6.79 -10.76
C ASP A 64 -10.95 5.61 -10.87
N VAL A 65 -11.48 4.45 -11.30
CA VAL A 65 -10.69 3.22 -11.47
C VAL A 65 -9.90 3.20 -12.78
N ASP A 66 -10.27 4.02 -13.75
CA ASP A 66 -9.58 4.08 -15.04
C ASP A 66 -8.32 4.93 -14.97
N LYS A 67 -8.34 5.97 -14.13
CA LYS A 67 -7.19 6.82 -13.88
C LYS A 67 -7.05 7.03 -12.36
N PRO A 68 -6.65 5.99 -11.63
CA PRO A 68 -6.62 6.05 -10.17
C PRO A 68 -5.53 6.98 -9.65
N ARG A 69 -5.92 7.92 -8.78
CA ARG A 69 -5.03 8.90 -8.14
C ARG A 69 -5.32 9.05 -6.65
N GLU A 70 -6.42 8.47 -6.18
CA GLU A 70 -6.85 8.58 -4.79
C GLU A 70 -7.01 7.18 -4.21
N PHE A 71 -6.46 6.95 -3.02
CA PHE A 71 -6.35 5.62 -2.43
C PHE A 71 -6.60 5.64 -0.94
N LEU A 72 -7.11 4.53 -0.43
CA LEU A 72 -7.15 4.22 0.99
C LEU A 72 -6.25 3.02 1.25
N ILE A 73 -5.29 3.16 2.16
CA ILE A 73 -4.51 2.04 2.70
C ILE A 73 -4.93 1.84 4.13
N GLU A 74 -5.32 0.61 4.47
CA GLU A 74 -5.62 0.22 5.83
C GLU A 74 -4.53 -0.71 6.34
N LEU A 75 -4.04 -0.50 7.58
CA LEU A 75 -2.94 -1.26 8.17
C LEU A 75 -3.33 -1.75 9.57
N ASP A 76 -2.91 -2.96 9.90
CA ASP A 76 -3.02 -3.49 11.26
C ASP A 76 -2.00 -2.80 12.15
N ALA A 77 -2.47 -1.94 13.05
CA ALA A 77 -1.62 -1.18 13.97
C ALA A 77 -1.73 -1.67 15.41
N SER A 78 -2.04 -2.94 15.62
CA SER A 78 -2.13 -3.54 16.96
C SER A 78 -0.80 -3.40 17.71
N LEU A 79 -0.89 -3.28 19.02
CA LEU A 79 0.28 -3.04 19.89
C LEU A 79 1.36 -4.12 19.78
N LYS A 80 0.97 -5.36 19.45
CA LYS A 80 1.91 -6.49 19.29
C LYS A 80 2.85 -6.35 18.10
N HIS A 81 2.54 -5.46 17.13
CA HIS A 81 3.37 -5.27 15.95
C HIS A 81 4.39 -4.18 16.16
N SER A 82 5.64 -4.42 15.73
CA SER A 82 6.68 -3.40 15.76
C SER A 82 6.42 -2.33 14.71
N PHE A 83 7.02 -1.14 14.89
CA PHE A 83 6.95 -0.09 13.86
C PHE A 83 7.52 -0.60 12.53
N GLY A 84 8.62 -1.37 12.58
CA GLY A 84 9.22 -1.95 11.39
C GLY A 84 8.27 -2.86 10.61
N GLN A 85 7.48 -3.67 11.30
CA GLN A 85 6.47 -4.51 10.65
C GLN A 85 5.39 -3.65 9.98
N ILE A 86 4.88 -2.64 10.68
CA ILE A 86 3.84 -1.75 10.14
C ILE A 86 4.37 -1.01 8.91
N LEU A 87 5.60 -0.50 8.98
CA LEU A 87 6.23 0.23 7.87
C LEU A 87 6.54 -0.68 6.67
N THR A 88 6.83 -1.95 6.90
CA THR A 88 7.04 -2.93 5.82
C THR A 88 5.70 -3.26 5.14
N TRP A 89 4.63 -3.44 5.91
CA TRP A 89 3.30 -3.64 5.32
C TRP A 89 2.84 -2.41 4.55
N LEU A 90 3.15 -1.22 5.04
CA LEU A 90 2.87 0.02 4.30
C LEU A 90 3.58 0.02 2.94
N ALA A 91 4.85 -0.39 2.91
CA ALA A 91 5.59 -0.50 1.65
C ALA A 91 4.91 -1.46 0.68
N HIS A 92 4.47 -2.62 1.16
CA HIS A 92 3.73 -3.60 0.36
C HIS A 92 2.48 -2.97 -0.29
N GLU A 93 1.69 -2.26 0.51
CA GLU A 93 0.45 -1.65 -0.01
C GLU A 93 0.74 -0.49 -0.97
N ILE A 94 1.81 0.26 -0.76
CA ILE A 94 2.19 1.33 -1.69
C ILE A 94 2.73 0.76 -3.01
N VAL A 95 3.29 -0.43 -3.01
CA VAL A 95 3.61 -1.11 -4.28
C VAL A 95 2.32 -1.35 -5.08
N HIS A 96 1.24 -1.80 -4.43
CA HIS A 96 -0.06 -1.94 -5.11
C HIS A 96 -0.58 -0.60 -5.62
N LEU A 97 -0.46 0.47 -4.84
CA LEU A 97 -0.80 1.83 -5.29
C LEU A 97 -0.05 2.18 -6.58
N LYS A 98 1.24 1.94 -6.62
CA LYS A 98 2.08 2.15 -7.82
C LYS A 98 1.57 1.33 -9.00
N GLN A 99 1.23 0.06 -8.79
CA GLN A 99 0.72 -0.82 -9.83
C GLN A 99 -0.58 -0.27 -10.43
N PHE A 100 -1.47 0.25 -9.60
CA PHE A 100 -2.70 0.89 -10.07
C PHE A 100 -2.43 2.18 -10.84
N VAL A 101 -1.59 3.05 -10.29
CA VAL A 101 -1.29 4.36 -10.90
C VAL A 101 -0.64 4.19 -12.27
N ARG A 102 0.27 3.23 -12.40
CA ARG A 102 0.98 2.97 -13.66
C ARG A 102 0.18 2.13 -14.65
N GLY A 103 -1.04 1.71 -14.28
CA GLY A 103 -1.87 0.87 -15.14
C GLY A 103 -1.34 -0.54 -15.33
N GLU A 104 -0.46 -1.00 -14.44
CA GLU A 104 0.06 -2.37 -14.46
C GLU A 104 -0.96 -3.36 -13.94
N LEU A 105 -1.73 -2.97 -12.93
CA LEU A 105 -2.76 -3.78 -12.30
C LEU A 105 -4.13 -3.14 -12.52
N PHE A 106 -5.05 -3.92 -13.07
CA PHE A 106 -6.42 -3.48 -13.29
C PHE A 106 -7.36 -4.59 -12.80
N ASP A 107 -8.14 -4.28 -11.78
CA ASP A 107 -9.06 -5.24 -11.18
C ASP A 107 -10.47 -5.02 -11.73
N TYR A 108 -10.92 -5.96 -12.57
CA TYR A 108 -12.26 -5.92 -13.12
C TYR A 108 -13.25 -6.52 -12.12
N ALA A 109 -14.15 -5.71 -11.57
CA ALA A 109 -15.19 -6.19 -10.67
C ALA A 109 -16.14 -7.17 -11.36
N ILE A 110 -16.28 -7.06 -12.68
CA ILE A 110 -17.16 -7.90 -13.50
C ILE A 110 -16.34 -9.02 -14.13
N GLY A 111 -16.83 -10.28 -14.03
CA GLY A 111 -16.19 -11.44 -14.62
C GLY A 111 -15.06 -12.06 -13.82
N GLN A 112 -14.82 -11.57 -12.61
CA GLN A 112 -13.81 -12.09 -11.68
C GLN A 112 -12.43 -12.24 -12.33
N LYS A 113 -12.01 -11.22 -13.04
CA LYS A 113 -10.73 -11.19 -13.76
C LYS A 113 -9.87 -10.01 -13.31
N VAL A 114 -8.56 -10.22 -13.34
CA VAL A 114 -7.56 -9.20 -13.04
C VAL A 114 -6.61 -9.11 -14.22
N GLN A 115 -6.33 -7.89 -14.66
CA GLN A 115 -5.32 -7.66 -15.70
C GLN A 115 -4.01 -7.21 -15.05
N TRP A 116 -2.93 -7.89 -15.40
CA TRP A 116 -1.57 -7.55 -14.99
C TRP A 116 -0.69 -7.41 -16.21
N LYS A 117 -0.20 -6.17 -16.45
CA LYS A 117 0.68 -5.87 -17.59
C LYS A 117 0.13 -6.45 -18.90
N SER A 118 -1.14 -6.16 -19.19
CA SER A 118 -1.86 -6.58 -20.42
C SER A 118 -2.22 -8.07 -20.47
N LYS A 119 -1.93 -8.85 -19.46
CA LYS A 119 -2.29 -10.27 -19.36
C LYS A 119 -3.41 -10.44 -18.35
N THR A 120 -4.42 -11.25 -18.69
CA THR A 120 -5.60 -11.48 -17.85
C THR A 120 -5.44 -12.74 -17.01
N TYR A 121 -5.76 -12.62 -15.74
CA TYR A 121 -5.75 -13.73 -14.77
C TYR A 121 -7.11 -13.86 -14.10
N LYS A 122 -7.45 -15.06 -13.62
CA LYS A 122 -8.64 -15.26 -12.80
C LYS A 122 -8.37 -14.78 -11.37
N THR A 123 -9.39 -14.18 -10.73
CA THR A 123 -9.26 -13.76 -9.32
C THR A 123 -9.06 -14.94 -8.38
N SER A 124 -9.44 -16.16 -8.81
CA SER A 124 -9.23 -17.40 -8.06
C SER A 124 -7.80 -17.92 -8.10
N LEU A 125 -6.89 -17.26 -8.85
CA LEU A 125 -5.48 -17.65 -8.88
C LEU A 125 -4.90 -17.65 -7.46
N ALA A 126 -4.18 -18.72 -7.11
CA ALA A 126 -3.56 -18.83 -5.79
C ALA A 126 -2.70 -17.61 -5.48
N TYR A 127 -2.82 -17.09 -4.27
CA TYR A 127 -2.15 -15.84 -3.83
C TYR A 127 -0.65 -15.86 -4.14
N SER A 128 0.02 -16.97 -3.86
CA SER A 128 1.46 -17.15 -4.11
C SER A 128 1.85 -17.12 -5.59
N LYS A 129 0.87 -17.25 -6.50
CA LYS A 129 1.09 -17.24 -7.95
C LYS A 129 0.70 -15.91 -8.60
N GLN A 130 0.11 -14.99 -7.83
CA GLN A 130 -0.31 -13.68 -8.34
C GLN A 130 0.93 -12.81 -8.56
N PRO A 131 1.24 -12.40 -9.81
CA PRO A 131 2.48 -11.67 -10.09
C PRO A 131 2.52 -10.28 -9.42
N TRP A 132 1.37 -9.64 -9.22
CA TRP A 132 1.30 -8.35 -8.53
C TRP A 132 1.65 -8.50 -7.04
N GLU A 133 1.29 -9.61 -6.41
CA GLU A 133 1.67 -9.90 -5.02
C GLU A 133 3.15 -10.25 -4.93
N ARG A 134 3.66 -11.02 -5.89
CA ARG A 134 5.07 -11.36 -5.95
C ARG A 134 5.95 -10.11 -6.05
N GLU A 135 5.56 -9.14 -6.86
CA GLU A 135 6.28 -7.87 -6.96
C GLU A 135 6.23 -7.13 -5.62
N ALA A 136 5.06 -7.05 -4.98
CA ALA A 136 4.91 -6.36 -3.70
C ALA A 136 5.79 -6.99 -2.62
N TYR A 137 5.81 -8.32 -2.52
CA TYR A 137 6.69 -9.02 -1.58
C TYR A 137 8.17 -8.82 -1.89
N ARG A 138 8.53 -8.79 -3.15
CA ARG A 138 9.92 -8.58 -3.57
C ARG A 138 10.43 -7.19 -3.22
N LEU A 139 9.57 -6.18 -3.27
CA LEU A 139 9.94 -4.79 -3.09
C LEU A 139 9.78 -4.25 -1.67
N GLU A 140 8.90 -4.86 -0.86
CA GLU A 140 8.56 -4.31 0.46
C GLU A 140 9.77 -4.16 1.39
N GLU A 141 10.59 -5.19 1.51
CA GLU A 141 11.73 -5.16 2.41
C GLU A 141 12.84 -4.22 1.93
N PRO A 142 13.26 -4.25 0.64
CA PRO A 142 14.21 -3.26 0.14
C PRO A 142 13.75 -1.82 0.29
N LEU A 143 12.46 -1.54 0.12
CA LEU A 143 11.91 -0.19 0.34
C LEU A 143 12.04 0.21 1.80
N TYR A 144 11.67 -0.68 2.72
CA TYR A 144 11.79 -0.42 4.15
C TYR A 144 13.25 -0.18 4.56
N GLU A 145 14.17 -1.00 4.08
CA GLU A 145 15.59 -0.85 4.38
C GLU A 145 16.13 0.48 3.86
N SER A 146 15.77 0.86 2.64
CA SER A 146 16.15 2.15 2.05
C SER A 146 15.62 3.32 2.86
N PHE A 147 14.37 3.23 3.32
CA PHE A 147 13.78 4.24 4.19
C PHE A 147 14.54 4.37 5.51
N MET A 148 14.85 3.26 6.15
CA MET A 148 15.54 3.26 7.43
C MET A 148 16.96 3.82 7.30
N GLU A 149 17.65 3.60 6.19
CA GLU A 149 18.94 4.22 5.90
C GLU A 149 18.84 5.74 5.81
N GLN A 150 17.80 6.23 5.15
CA GLN A 150 17.58 7.66 4.91
C GLN A 150 17.19 8.41 6.19
N TYR A 151 16.43 7.76 7.08
CA TYR A 151 15.80 8.40 8.24
C TYR A 151 16.32 7.89 9.59
N LYS A 152 17.53 7.41 9.61
CA LYS A 152 18.20 7.02 10.86
C LYS A 152 18.47 8.22 11.76
#